data_80996302ac53bad4508b643cfdd851ec
#
_entry.id   80996302ac53bad4508b643cfdd851ec
#
_cell.length_a   1.000
_cell.length_b   1.000
_cell.length_c   1.000
_cell.angle_alpha   90.00
_cell.angle_beta   90.00
_cell.angle_gamma   90.00
#
_symmetry.space_group_name_H-M   'P 1'
#
loop_
_entity.id
_entity.type
_entity.pdbx_description
1 polymer ?
#
loop_
_entity_poly.entity_id
_entity_poly.type
_entity_poly.pdbx_seq_one_letter_code
_entity_poly.pdbx_strand_id
1 'polypeptide(L)'
;MSSKKITIKDGQSNNEIELPVLDSILGPNVVDIRALEKNLGYLSHDPGFISTSSCESKITFIDGNEGKLWYRGFPIEELAEKSNFLETAYLLLNDKLPNNNDLKEFANDISNSYN
;
A
#
# COMPACT_ATOMS: atom_id res chain seq x y z
N MET A 1 13.62 -7.46 0.43
CA MET A 1 12.46 -8.33 0.18
C MET A 1 12.17 -9.13 1.43
N SER A 2 10.93 -9.18 1.83
CA SER A 2 10.52 -10.00 2.96
C SER A 2 10.52 -11.48 2.55
N SER A 3 11.19 -12.32 3.35
CA SER A 3 11.14 -13.78 3.20
C SER A 3 10.16 -14.41 4.20
N LYS A 4 9.30 -13.61 4.81
CA LYS A 4 8.33 -14.07 5.80
C LYS A 4 7.26 -14.91 5.13
N LYS A 5 6.88 -15.99 5.80
CA LYS A 5 5.84 -16.92 5.35
C LYS A 5 5.02 -17.37 6.54
N ILE A 6 3.78 -17.73 6.29
CA ILE A 6 2.98 -18.48 7.25
C ILE A 6 2.72 -19.87 6.69
N THR A 7 2.54 -20.84 7.56
CA THR A 7 2.20 -22.22 7.19
C THR A 7 0.74 -22.47 7.53
N ILE A 8 -0.02 -22.98 6.56
CA ILE A 8 -1.40 -23.44 6.78
C ILE A 8 -1.45 -24.93 6.61
N LYS A 9 -2.01 -25.60 7.61
CA LYS A 9 -2.19 -27.06 7.59
C LYS A 9 -3.68 -27.38 7.51
N ASP A 10 -4.03 -28.21 6.53
CA ASP A 10 -5.38 -28.76 6.44
C ASP A 10 -5.50 -29.94 7.40
N GLY A 11 -6.35 -29.78 8.42
CA GLY A 11 -6.55 -30.82 9.43
C GLY A 11 -7.20 -32.10 8.92
N GLN A 12 -7.82 -32.07 7.75
CA GLN A 12 -8.47 -33.26 7.17
C GLN A 12 -7.52 -34.06 6.28
N SER A 13 -6.77 -33.39 5.42
CA SER A 13 -5.84 -34.05 4.50
C SER A 13 -4.41 -34.16 5.03
N ASN A 14 -4.07 -33.44 6.09
CA ASN A 14 -2.71 -33.25 6.61
C ASN A 14 -1.74 -32.57 5.64
N ASN A 15 -2.24 -32.02 4.55
CA ASN A 15 -1.43 -31.24 3.62
C ASN A 15 -1.10 -29.85 4.23
N GLU A 16 0.10 -29.40 3.94
CA GLU A 16 0.57 -28.08 4.39
C GLU A 16 0.98 -27.24 3.19
N ILE A 17 0.74 -25.95 3.28
CA ILE A 17 1.26 -24.97 2.33
C ILE A 17 1.88 -23.79 3.05
N GLU A 18 2.85 -23.16 2.42
CA GLU A 18 3.41 -21.90 2.87
C GLU A 18 2.83 -20.76 2.04
N LEU A 19 2.38 -19.72 2.71
CA LEU A 19 1.86 -18.51 2.07
C LEU A 19 2.77 -17.32 2.36
N PRO A 20 3.12 -16.51 1.35
CA PRO A 20 3.98 -15.36 1.57
C PRO A 20 3.27 -14.28 2.39
N VAL A 21 4.05 -13.61 3.23
CA VAL A 21 3.61 -12.46 4.00
C VAL A 21 4.17 -11.20 3.34
N LEU A 22 3.30 -10.24 3.08
CA LEU A 22 3.66 -8.95 2.52
C LEU A 22 3.71 -7.92 3.65
N ASP A 23 4.84 -7.22 3.75
CA ASP A 23 5.01 -6.19 4.76
C ASP A 23 4.23 -4.93 4.39
N SER A 24 3.51 -4.38 5.36
CA SER A 24 2.85 -3.09 5.22
C SER A 24 3.73 -1.99 5.79
N ILE A 25 3.72 -0.83 5.17
CA ILE A 25 4.40 0.36 5.71
C ILE A 25 3.67 0.82 6.97
N LEU A 26 2.35 0.81 6.93
CA LEU A 26 1.46 1.17 8.01
C LEU A 26 0.38 0.08 8.14
N GLY A 27 0.05 -0.27 9.37
CA GLY A 27 -0.93 -1.31 9.65
C GLY A 27 -0.34 -2.71 9.69
N PRO A 28 -1.18 -3.73 9.85
CA PRO A 28 -0.72 -5.12 9.94
C PRO A 28 -0.20 -5.64 8.60
N ASN A 29 0.74 -6.57 8.66
CA ASN A 29 1.19 -7.29 7.48
C ASN A 29 0.05 -8.15 6.93
N VAL A 30 0.10 -8.43 5.64
CA VAL A 30 -0.94 -9.20 4.96
C VAL A 30 -0.39 -10.52 4.41
N VAL A 31 -1.27 -11.49 4.26
CA VAL A 31 -0.94 -12.81 3.72
C VAL A 31 -1.47 -12.91 2.30
N ASP A 32 -0.61 -13.29 1.36
CA ASP A 32 -1.01 -13.56 -0.01
C ASP A 32 -1.63 -14.96 -0.07
N ILE A 33 -2.95 -15.02 -0.27
CA ILE A 33 -3.71 -16.27 -0.23
C ILE A 33 -3.94 -16.89 -1.62
N ARG A 34 -3.36 -16.37 -2.68
CA ARG A 34 -3.64 -16.81 -4.05
C ARG A 34 -3.36 -18.30 -4.28
N ALA A 35 -2.42 -18.89 -3.55
CA ALA A 35 -2.09 -20.30 -3.67
C ALA A 35 -3.01 -21.24 -2.88
N LEU A 36 -3.94 -20.71 -2.11
CA LEU A 36 -4.81 -21.53 -1.23
C LEU A 36 -5.70 -22.48 -2.01
N GLU A 37 -6.40 -21.98 -3.02
CA GLU A 37 -7.30 -22.82 -3.84
C GLU A 37 -6.52 -23.86 -4.62
N LYS A 38 -5.44 -23.46 -5.27
CA LYS A 38 -4.64 -24.35 -6.11
C LYS A 38 -4.05 -25.52 -5.33
N ASN A 39 -3.57 -25.25 -4.12
CA ASN A 39 -2.81 -26.26 -3.35
C ASN A 39 -3.65 -27.03 -2.34
N LEU A 40 -4.69 -26.42 -1.78
CA LEU A 40 -5.56 -27.04 -0.78
C LEU A 40 -7.02 -27.16 -1.19
N GLY A 41 -7.43 -26.51 -2.29
CA GLY A 41 -8.80 -26.55 -2.79
C GLY A 41 -9.80 -25.69 -2.03
N TYR A 42 -9.33 -24.75 -1.21
CA TYR A 42 -10.19 -23.86 -0.44
C TYR A 42 -10.15 -22.44 -0.98
N LEU A 43 -11.28 -21.75 -0.94
CA LEU A 43 -11.37 -20.31 -1.17
C LEU A 43 -11.43 -19.59 0.19
N SER A 44 -10.99 -18.35 0.22
CA SER A 44 -11.21 -17.48 1.38
C SER A 44 -12.65 -17.00 1.43
N HIS A 45 -13.19 -16.83 2.63
CA HIS A 45 -14.52 -16.27 2.83
C HIS A 45 -14.40 -15.10 3.81
N ASP A 46 -14.56 -13.90 3.30
CA ASP A 46 -14.46 -12.66 4.08
C ASP A 46 -15.53 -11.67 3.58
N PRO A 47 -16.77 -11.80 4.08
CA PRO A 47 -17.87 -10.93 3.65
C PRO A 47 -17.56 -9.46 3.93
N GLY A 48 -17.74 -8.62 2.90
CA GLY A 48 -17.47 -7.19 3.01
C GLY A 48 -16.01 -6.80 3.03
N PHE A 49 -15.11 -7.74 2.82
CA PHE A 49 -13.65 -7.50 2.79
C PHE A 49 -13.13 -6.84 4.06
N ILE A 50 -13.65 -7.23 5.22
CA ILE A 50 -13.31 -6.63 6.52
C ILE A 50 -11.85 -6.91 6.90
N SER A 51 -11.38 -8.13 6.60
CA SER A 51 -10.03 -8.58 6.95
C SER A 51 -9.16 -8.85 5.73
N THR A 52 -9.55 -8.36 4.56
CA THR A 52 -8.86 -8.64 3.30
C THR A 52 -8.37 -7.34 2.67
N SER A 53 -7.07 -7.26 2.37
CA SER A 53 -6.55 -6.20 1.51
C SER A 53 -6.83 -6.56 0.05
N SER A 54 -7.25 -5.58 -0.75
CA SER A 54 -7.64 -5.82 -2.14
C SER A 54 -6.49 -5.61 -3.12
N CYS A 55 -5.49 -4.81 -2.76
CA CYS A 55 -4.34 -4.52 -3.62
C CYS A 55 -3.18 -3.96 -2.82
N GLU A 56 -2.01 -3.97 -3.44
CA GLU A 56 -0.84 -3.28 -2.91
C GLU A 56 -0.83 -1.85 -3.42
N SER A 57 -0.53 -0.91 -2.54
CA SER A 57 -0.32 0.49 -2.91
C SER A 57 0.87 1.06 -2.16
N LYS A 58 1.74 1.77 -2.88
CA LYS A 58 2.85 2.52 -2.29
C LYS A 58 2.52 4.01 -2.12
N ILE A 59 1.37 4.43 -2.58
CA ILE A 59 1.01 5.84 -2.68
C ILE A 59 0.15 6.27 -1.49
N THR A 60 -0.89 5.50 -1.17
CA THR A 60 -1.92 5.92 -0.23
C THR A 60 -2.17 4.84 0.83
N PHE A 61 -2.28 5.26 2.07
CA PHE A 61 -2.80 4.45 3.16
C PHE A 61 -4.01 5.14 3.79
N ILE A 62 -5.07 4.39 4.01
CA ILE A 62 -6.30 4.89 4.63
C ILE A 62 -6.65 3.99 5.81
N ASP A 63 -6.83 4.60 6.99
CA ASP A 63 -7.41 3.93 8.15
C ASP A 63 -8.80 4.55 8.40
N GLY A 64 -9.81 3.87 7.93
CA GLY A 64 -11.19 4.34 8.03
C GLY A 64 -11.72 4.34 9.46
N ASN A 65 -11.22 3.47 10.33
CA ASN A 65 -11.65 3.40 11.71
C ASN A 65 -11.13 4.58 12.54
N GLU A 66 -9.89 4.98 12.29
CA GLU A 66 -9.27 6.11 12.99
C GLU A 66 -9.38 7.42 12.21
N GLY A 67 -9.88 7.38 10.98
CA GLY A 67 -9.99 8.55 10.13
C GLY A 67 -8.66 9.14 9.70
N LYS A 68 -7.70 8.28 9.41
CA LYS A 68 -6.34 8.68 9.03
C LYS A 68 -6.05 8.40 7.57
N LEU A 69 -5.33 9.30 6.94
CA LEU A 69 -4.91 9.20 5.55
C LEU A 69 -3.45 9.61 5.42
N TRP A 70 -2.66 8.81 4.70
CA TRP A 70 -1.27 9.12 4.38
C TRP A 70 -1.05 9.04 2.87
N TYR A 71 -0.23 9.96 2.36
CA TYR A 71 0.30 9.90 0.99
C TYR A 71 1.80 9.61 1.06
N ARG A 72 2.26 8.52 0.46
CA ARG A 72 3.68 8.10 0.46
C ARG A 72 4.31 8.11 1.86
N GLY A 73 3.52 7.74 2.90
CA GLY A 73 3.99 7.70 4.28
C GLY A 73 3.90 9.02 5.04
N PHE A 74 3.40 10.10 4.43
CA PHE A 74 3.19 11.40 5.08
C PHE A 74 1.72 11.56 5.47
N PRO A 75 1.42 11.87 6.74
CA PRO A 75 0.04 12.16 7.15
C PRO A 75 -0.54 13.33 6.35
N ILE A 76 -1.82 13.22 5.96
CA ILE A 76 -2.46 14.26 5.15
C ILE A 76 -2.49 15.62 5.87
N GLU A 77 -2.61 15.63 7.20
CA GLU A 77 -2.59 16.84 8.00
C GLU A 77 -1.27 17.61 7.83
N GLU A 78 -0.16 16.89 7.81
CA GLU A 78 1.16 17.49 7.61
C GLU A 78 1.30 18.07 6.20
N LEU A 79 0.83 17.36 5.18
CA LEU A 79 0.86 17.85 3.81
C LEU A 79 -0.07 19.05 3.61
N ALA A 80 -1.24 19.05 4.25
CA ALA A 80 -2.18 20.16 4.16
C ALA A 80 -1.66 21.45 4.81
N GLU A 81 -0.92 21.33 5.92
CA GLU A 81 -0.39 22.47 6.66
C GLU A 81 0.93 22.99 6.10
N LYS A 82 1.81 22.10 5.66
CA LYS A 82 3.21 22.42 5.33
C LYS A 82 3.56 22.32 3.86
N SER A 83 2.64 21.86 3.05
CA SER A 83 2.87 21.59 1.64
C SER A 83 1.83 22.26 0.77
N ASN A 84 2.13 22.44 -0.51
CA ASN A 84 1.19 22.94 -1.50
C ASN A 84 0.85 21.84 -2.51
N PHE A 85 -0.02 22.16 -3.48
CA PHE A 85 -0.45 21.21 -4.51
C PHE A 85 0.73 20.62 -5.29
N LEU A 86 1.69 21.45 -5.72
CA LEU A 86 2.83 20.97 -6.50
C LEU A 86 3.74 20.06 -5.70
N GLU A 87 3.98 20.37 -4.43
CA GLU A 87 4.80 19.53 -3.56
C GLU A 87 4.15 18.18 -3.30
N THR A 88 2.84 18.15 -3.07
CA THR A 88 2.09 16.91 -2.88
C THR A 88 2.04 16.09 -4.17
N ALA A 89 1.81 16.72 -5.33
CA ALA A 89 1.85 16.05 -6.62
C ALA A 89 3.22 15.43 -6.90
N TYR A 90 4.29 16.16 -6.60
CA TYR A 90 5.65 15.64 -6.74
C TYR A 90 5.88 14.43 -5.83
N LEU A 91 5.44 14.49 -4.57
CA LEU A 91 5.54 13.39 -3.62
C LEU A 91 4.86 12.12 -4.14
N LEU A 92 3.63 12.25 -4.64
CA LEU A 92 2.85 11.11 -5.16
C LEU A 92 3.52 10.46 -6.38
N LEU A 93 4.17 11.27 -7.24
CA LEU A 93 4.83 10.79 -8.44
C LEU A 93 6.24 10.26 -8.19
N ASN A 94 6.98 10.82 -7.25
CA ASN A 94 8.40 10.55 -7.07
C ASN A 94 8.79 9.90 -5.74
N ASP A 95 7.83 9.63 -4.87
CA ASP A 95 8.02 8.97 -3.57
C ASP A 95 8.91 9.74 -2.58
N LYS A 96 9.07 11.02 -2.76
CA LYS A 96 9.82 11.91 -1.86
C LYS A 96 9.32 13.34 -1.98
N LEU A 97 9.51 14.13 -0.94
CA LEU A 97 9.24 15.56 -1.01
C LEU A 97 10.32 16.27 -1.84
N PRO A 98 9.94 17.28 -2.63
CA PRO A 98 10.90 18.00 -3.46
C PRO A 98 11.75 18.98 -2.64
N ASN A 99 13.01 19.16 -3.05
CA ASN A 99 13.79 20.33 -2.63
C ASN A 99 13.41 21.53 -3.55
N ASN A 100 14.04 22.69 -3.31
CA ASN A 100 13.72 23.89 -4.08
C ASN A 100 14.01 23.74 -5.58
N ASN A 101 15.07 23.03 -5.94
CA ASN A 101 15.42 22.80 -7.35
C ASN A 101 14.47 21.81 -8.01
N ASP A 102 14.14 20.71 -7.33
CA ASP A 102 13.17 19.72 -7.79
C ASP A 102 11.82 20.38 -8.06
N LEU A 103 11.38 21.25 -7.17
CA LEU A 103 10.09 21.93 -7.28
C LEU A 103 10.07 22.89 -8.47
N LYS A 104 11.14 23.62 -8.72
CA LYS A 104 11.25 24.51 -9.88
C LYS A 104 11.21 23.75 -11.19
N GLU A 105 11.96 22.64 -11.30
CA GLU A 105 11.93 21.79 -12.49
C GLU A 105 10.53 21.22 -12.73
N PHE A 106 9.90 20.71 -11.68
CA PHE A 106 8.57 20.12 -11.76
C PHE A 106 7.53 21.16 -12.19
N ALA A 107 7.57 22.35 -11.62
CA ALA A 107 6.68 23.44 -11.99
C ALA A 107 6.86 23.86 -13.46
N ASN A 108 8.10 23.91 -13.94
CA ASN A 108 8.40 24.20 -15.34
C ASN A 108 7.87 23.10 -16.27
N ASP A 109 8.07 21.84 -15.91
CA ASP A 109 7.57 20.72 -16.71
C ASP A 109 6.05 20.73 -16.82
N ILE A 110 5.34 21.03 -15.73
CA ILE A 110 3.88 21.16 -15.76
C ILE A 110 3.45 22.34 -16.61
N SER A 111 4.08 23.50 -16.45
CA SER A 111 3.79 24.69 -17.27
C SER A 111 3.99 24.42 -18.75
N ASN A 112 5.07 23.75 -19.10
CA ASN A 112 5.39 23.42 -20.49
C ASN A 112 4.42 22.40 -21.10
N SER A 113 3.81 21.53 -20.27
CA SER A 113 2.82 20.55 -20.76
C SER A 113 1.48 21.18 -21.13
N TYR A 114 1.17 22.38 -20.64
CA TYR A 114 -0.09 23.08 -20.93
C TYR A 114 0.01 24.03 -22.15
N ASN A 115 1.17 24.16 -22.72
CA ASN A 115 1.39 25.06 -23.86
C ASN A 115 1.48 24.28 -25.17
#